data_c2e6faadc74c59535ffab623ee406bb1
#
_entry.id   c2e6faadc74c59535ffab623ee406bb1
#
_cell.length_a   1.000
_cell.length_b   1.000
_cell.length_c   1.000
_cell.angle_alpha   90.00
_cell.angle_beta   90.00
_cell.angle_gamma   90.00
#
_symmetry.space_group_name_H-M   'P 1'
#
loop_
_entity.id
_entity.type
_entity.pdbx_description
1 polymer ?
#
loop_
_entity_poly.entity_id
_entity_poly.type
_entity_poly.pdbx_seq_one_letter_code
_entity_poly.pdbx_strand_id
1 'polypeptide(L)'
;MSSAQTDNGPLLAVSGLGKRFGGFVALENIDLTIATGERVGLIGPNGSGKSTLVNCLCGTLRNETGAVLFDGRPVDGLIAHERTRLGLARSFQLPKPFHTLNLIDNLRVPLLYTVNARPGHHLSDEQVAARCAELLEAVALADKARRLPRDLTQVEMRKLELARAVATEPRLLFADEAMAGLSPSEVEEIIAVLLRLNQQGITIVLIEHIMRAVMSFSTRLLVLVAGQKIADGLPQEVMRNPEVERAYLGE
;
A
#
# COMPACT_ATOMS: atom_id res chain seq x y z
N MET A 1 25.69 17.95 17.20
CA MET A 1 25.19 16.82 17.98
C MET A 1 24.62 15.84 16.97
N SER A 2 25.36 14.75 16.75
CA SER A 2 25.06 13.72 15.75
C SER A 2 23.83 12.93 16.20
N SER A 3 22.73 13.01 15.44
CA SER A 3 21.58 12.13 15.62
C SER A 3 22.02 10.72 15.25
N ALA A 4 22.16 9.86 16.26
CA ALA A 4 22.33 8.43 16.07
C ALA A 4 21.14 7.94 15.24
N GLN A 5 21.36 7.63 13.95
CA GLN A 5 20.50 6.74 13.19
C GLN A 5 20.56 5.39 13.92
N THR A 6 19.51 5.07 14.65
CA THR A 6 19.28 3.70 15.07
C THR A 6 19.13 2.90 13.80
N ASP A 7 20.08 2.00 13.56
CA ASP A 7 20.09 0.99 12.49
C ASP A 7 18.94 0.01 12.77
N ASN A 8 17.72 0.48 12.59
CA ASN A 8 16.54 -0.36 12.59
C ASN A 8 16.52 -1.05 11.24
N GLY A 9 16.64 -2.37 11.22
CA GLY A 9 16.54 -3.19 10.02
C GLY A 9 15.32 -2.85 9.15
N PRO A 10 15.14 -3.48 8.01
CA PRO A 10 14.04 -3.14 7.09
C PRO A 10 12.67 -3.27 7.76
N LEU A 11 11.74 -2.37 7.44
CA LEU A 11 10.37 -2.44 7.93
C LEU A 11 9.65 -3.71 7.43
N LEU A 12 9.91 -4.09 6.17
CA LEU A 12 9.47 -5.35 5.59
C LEU A 12 10.67 -6.08 5.01
N ALA A 13 10.84 -7.36 5.34
CA ALA A 13 11.82 -8.25 4.73
C ALA A 13 11.12 -9.52 4.26
N VAL A 14 11.43 -9.92 3.04
CA VAL A 14 10.88 -11.11 2.38
C VAL A 14 12.03 -11.92 1.86
N SER A 15 12.06 -13.21 2.17
CA SER A 15 13.11 -14.13 1.72
C SER A 15 12.51 -15.40 1.14
N GLY A 16 12.89 -15.73 -0.11
CA GLY A 16 12.54 -16.95 -0.81
C GLY A 16 11.04 -17.18 -0.97
N LEU A 17 10.20 -16.10 -1.03
CA LEU A 17 8.77 -16.23 -1.06
C LEU A 17 8.32 -16.87 -2.38
N GLY A 18 7.58 -17.99 -2.26
CA GLY A 18 6.99 -18.70 -3.38
C GLY A 18 5.51 -18.97 -3.18
N LYS A 19 4.76 -18.99 -4.31
CA LYS A 19 3.33 -19.29 -4.36
C LYS A 19 2.96 -20.04 -5.63
N ARG A 20 2.19 -21.11 -5.47
CA ARG A 20 1.65 -21.91 -6.57
C ARG A 20 0.13 -21.98 -6.48
N PHE A 21 -0.51 -22.20 -7.62
CA PHE A 21 -1.92 -22.51 -7.75
C PHE A 21 -2.04 -23.79 -8.61
N GLY A 22 -2.16 -24.94 -7.95
CA GLY A 22 -2.04 -26.24 -8.61
C GLY A 22 -0.68 -26.39 -9.28
N GLY A 23 -0.65 -26.62 -10.59
CA GLY A 23 0.61 -26.71 -11.37
C GLY A 23 1.21 -25.38 -11.80
N PHE A 24 0.50 -24.25 -11.60
CA PHE A 24 0.96 -22.92 -12.01
C PHE A 24 1.82 -22.25 -10.91
N VAL A 25 3.03 -21.86 -11.26
CA VAL A 25 3.93 -21.09 -10.36
C VAL A 25 3.62 -19.60 -10.54
N ALA A 26 3.01 -19.00 -9.53
CA ALA A 26 2.64 -17.58 -9.55
C ALA A 26 3.74 -16.66 -9.00
N LEU A 27 4.55 -17.18 -8.04
CA LEU A 27 5.71 -16.49 -7.49
C LEU A 27 6.80 -17.53 -7.22
N GLU A 28 8.04 -17.19 -7.56
CA GLU A 28 9.19 -18.05 -7.39
C GLU A 28 10.37 -17.29 -6.78
N ASN A 29 10.77 -17.71 -5.58
CA ASN A 29 11.97 -17.23 -4.88
C ASN A 29 12.08 -15.70 -4.83
N ILE A 30 11.04 -15.02 -4.35
CA ILE A 30 11.05 -13.55 -4.22
C ILE A 30 11.77 -13.13 -2.96
N ASP A 31 12.84 -12.36 -3.14
CA ASP A 31 13.58 -11.65 -2.09
C ASP A 31 13.39 -10.15 -2.25
N LEU A 32 12.96 -9.45 -1.20
CA LEU A 32 12.88 -7.99 -1.18
C LEU A 32 12.93 -7.45 0.24
N THR A 33 13.37 -6.21 0.36
CA THR A 33 13.30 -5.44 1.61
C THR A 33 12.68 -4.08 1.34
N ILE A 34 12.00 -3.51 2.34
CA ILE A 34 11.44 -2.15 2.28
C ILE A 34 11.85 -1.43 3.57
N ALA A 35 12.52 -0.30 3.43
CA ALA A 35 12.92 0.53 4.56
C ALA A 35 11.75 1.40 5.06
N THR A 36 11.82 1.86 6.31
CA THR A 36 10.85 2.80 6.86
C THR A 36 10.90 4.12 6.11
N GLY A 37 9.73 4.66 5.74
CA GLY A 37 9.58 5.94 5.00
C GLY A 37 9.87 5.84 3.50
N GLU A 38 10.21 4.67 2.98
CA GLU A 38 10.52 4.46 1.57
C GLU A 38 9.27 4.58 0.68
N ARG A 39 9.47 5.06 -0.55
CA ARG A 39 8.46 5.12 -1.62
C ARG A 39 8.86 4.16 -2.72
N VAL A 40 8.24 2.99 -2.73
CA VAL A 40 8.57 1.90 -3.66
C VAL A 40 7.48 1.79 -4.72
N GLY A 41 7.86 1.73 -5.99
CA GLY A 41 6.99 1.34 -7.08
C GLY A 41 7.12 -0.16 -7.36
N LEU A 42 6.01 -0.89 -7.37
CA LEU A 42 5.96 -2.29 -7.78
C LEU A 42 5.29 -2.37 -9.15
N ILE A 43 6.06 -2.68 -10.17
CA ILE A 43 5.64 -2.71 -11.57
C ILE A 43 5.85 -4.08 -12.21
N GLY A 44 5.27 -4.27 -13.39
CA GLY A 44 5.37 -5.50 -14.18
C GLY A 44 4.14 -5.67 -15.07
N PRO A 45 4.20 -6.48 -16.13
CA PRO A 45 3.08 -6.74 -17.02
C PRO A 45 1.90 -7.40 -16.29
N ASN A 46 0.75 -7.47 -16.94
CA ASN A 46 -0.40 -8.21 -16.42
C ASN A 46 -0.03 -9.69 -16.27
N GLY A 47 -0.45 -10.30 -15.16
CA GLY A 47 -0.11 -11.69 -14.86
C GLY A 47 1.30 -11.90 -14.29
N SER A 48 2.11 -10.85 -14.05
CA SER A 48 3.48 -10.98 -13.54
C SER A 48 3.58 -11.44 -12.08
N GLY A 49 2.45 -11.52 -11.34
CA GLY A 49 2.44 -11.96 -9.94
C GLY A 49 2.30 -10.84 -8.90
N LYS A 50 2.20 -9.55 -9.29
CA LYS A 50 2.09 -8.40 -8.35
C LYS A 50 0.98 -8.56 -7.33
N SER A 51 -0.24 -8.80 -7.79
CA SER A 51 -1.40 -8.99 -6.90
C SER A 51 -1.25 -10.22 -6.00
N THR A 52 -0.62 -11.30 -6.50
CA THR A 52 -0.33 -12.50 -5.71
C THR A 52 0.69 -12.17 -4.62
N LEU A 53 1.77 -11.44 -4.95
CA LEU A 53 2.76 -10.99 -3.97
C LEU A 53 2.12 -10.14 -2.89
N VAL A 54 1.37 -9.10 -3.26
CA VAL A 54 0.68 -8.22 -2.30
C VAL A 54 -0.30 -9.01 -1.44
N ASN A 55 -1.04 -9.97 -2.01
CA ASN A 55 -1.94 -10.84 -1.26
C ASN A 55 -1.17 -11.70 -0.24
N CYS A 56 -0.01 -12.24 -0.59
CA CYS A 56 0.85 -12.97 0.35
C CYS A 56 1.39 -12.05 1.45
N LEU A 57 1.85 -10.84 1.11
CA LEU A 57 2.36 -9.88 2.08
C LEU A 57 1.28 -9.34 3.02
N CYS A 58 0.06 -9.12 2.52
CA CYS A 58 -1.07 -8.66 3.33
C CYS A 58 -1.81 -9.78 4.09
N GLY A 59 -1.45 -11.05 3.91
CA GLY A 59 -2.03 -12.18 4.63
C GLY A 59 -3.41 -12.61 4.13
N THR A 60 -3.83 -12.19 2.93
CA THR A 60 -5.04 -12.68 2.25
C THR A 60 -4.78 -13.99 1.50
N LEU A 61 -3.52 -14.26 1.14
CA LEU A 61 -3.02 -15.53 0.66
C LEU A 61 -1.86 -15.99 1.55
N ARG A 62 -1.73 -17.29 1.73
CA ARG A 62 -0.57 -17.89 2.39
C ARG A 62 0.49 -18.22 1.35
N ASN A 63 1.74 -17.80 1.57
CA ASN A 63 2.90 -18.28 0.83
C ASN A 63 3.14 -19.77 1.10
N GLU A 64 3.72 -20.49 0.15
CA GLU A 64 4.07 -21.92 0.31
C GLU A 64 5.49 -22.10 0.77
N THR A 65 6.39 -21.21 0.31
CA THR A 65 7.80 -21.19 0.70
C THR A 65 8.21 -19.79 1.11
N GLY A 66 9.37 -19.70 1.74
CA GLY A 66 9.95 -18.43 2.16
C GLY A 66 9.37 -17.89 3.47
N ALA A 67 9.85 -16.72 3.86
CA ALA A 67 9.47 -16.05 5.11
C ALA A 67 9.19 -14.55 4.87
N VAL A 68 8.25 -14.01 5.63
CA VAL A 68 7.91 -12.58 5.65
C VAL A 68 8.09 -12.06 7.07
N LEU A 69 8.98 -11.08 7.22
CA LEU A 69 9.19 -10.36 8.48
C LEU A 69 8.65 -8.94 8.35
N PHE A 70 7.85 -8.50 9.29
CA PHE A 70 7.40 -7.12 9.42
C PHE A 70 7.91 -6.54 10.74
N ASP A 71 8.71 -5.48 10.67
CA ASP A 71 9.39 -4.90 11.83
C ASP A 71 10.19 -5.95 12.64
N GLY A 72 10.93 -6.80 11.93
CA GLY A 72 11.71 -7.90 12.49
C GLY A 72 10.91 -9.10 13.02
N ARG A 73 9.57 -9.08 12.94
CA ARG A 73 8.69 -10.14 13.47
C ARG A 73 8.15 -11.01 12.32
N PRO A 74 8.17 -12.34 12.43
CA PRO A 74 7.56 -13.20 11.44
C PRO A 74 6.04 -13.02 11.40
N VAL A 75 5.48 -12.89 10.20
CA VAL A 75 4.04 -12.67 9.99
C VAL A 75 3.37 -13.75 9.15
N ASP A 76 4.08 -14.79 8.72
CA ASP A 76 3.57 -15.85 7.84
C ASP A 76 2.35 -16.57 8.39
N GLY A 77 2.27 -16.76 9.72
CA GLY A 77 1.13 -17.38 10.39
C GLY A 77 -0.06 -16.46 10.60
N LEU A 78 0.09 -15.14 10.36
CA LEU A 78 -0.93 -14.14 10.66
C LEU A 78 -1.85 -13.91 9.46
N ILE A 79 -3.14 -13.80 9.72
CA ILE A 79 -4.15 -13.45 8.71
C ILE A 79 -4.25 -11.92 8.53
N ALA A 80 -4.95 -11.48 7.49
CA ALA A 80 -4.94 -10.08 7.03
C ALA A 80 -5.24 -9.06 8.14
N HIS A 81 -6.29 -9.26 8.94
CA HIS A 81 -6.63 -8.29 9.99
C HIS A 81 -5.61 -8.22 11.13
N GLU A 82 -4.90 -9.32 11.42
CA GLU A 82 -3.81 -9.34 12.40
C GLU A 82 -2.62 -8.53 11.89
N ARG A 83 -2.24 -8.71 10.59
CA ARG A 83 -1.18 -7.89 9.97
C ARG A 83 -1.57 -6.41 9.91
N THR A 84 -2.86 -6.09 9.68
CA THR A 84 -3.34 -4.71 9.71
C THR A 84 -3.19 -4.10 11.11
N ARG A 85 -3.46 -4.85 12.18
CA ARG A 85 -3.21 -4.40 13.55
C ARG A 85 -1.73 -4.16 13.85
N LEU A 86 -0.82 -4.86 13.18
CA LEU A 86 0.62 -4.59 13.28
C LEU A 86 1.06 -3.34 12.50
N GLY A 87 0.20 -2.79 11.65
CA GLY A 87 0.49 -1.59 10.86
C GLY A 87 0.76 -1.85 9.36
N LEU A 88 0.35 -3.00 8.82
CA LEU A 88 0.43 -3.31 7.40
C LEU A 88 -0.94 -3.17 6.76
N ALA A 89 -1.18 -2.13 5.97
CA ALA A 89 -2.46 -1.87 5.34
C ALA A 89 -2.39 -1.93 3.81
N ARG A 90 -3.56 -2.09 3.18
CA ARG A 90 -3.73 -2.05 1.73
C ARG A 90 -4.96 -1.23 1.39
N SER A 91 -4.86 -0.33 0.40
CA SER A 91 -6.03 0.21 -0.30
C SER A 91 -6.49 -0.79 -1.37
N PHE A 92 -7.79 -0.83 -1.63
CA PHE A 92 -8.34 -1.76 -2.61
C PHE A 92 -8.51 -1.09 -3.97
N GLN A 93 -8.23 -1.82 -5.03
CA GLN A 93 -8.46 -1.42 -6.41
C GLN A 93 -9.88 -0.92 -6.66
N LEU A 94 -10.88 -1.63 -6.12
CA LEU A 94 -12.27 -1.20 -6.10
C LEU A 94 -12.61 -0.69 -4.71
N PRO A 95 -12.91 0.61 -4.53
CA PRO A 95 -13.33 1.14 -3.25
C PRO A 95 -14.55 0.39 -2.70
N LYS A 96 -14.48 0.03 -1.42
CA LYS A 96 -15.57 -0.68 -0.71
C LYS A 96 -15.98 0.11 0.53
N PRO A 97 -16.51 1.34 0.36
CA PRO A 97 -16.97 2.12 1.49
C PRO A 97 -18.24 1.51 2.10
N PHE A 98 -18.52 1.86 3.33
CA PHE A 98 -19.82 1.61 3.94
C PHE A 98 -20.81 2.61 3.35
N HIS A 99 -21.59 2.20 2.38
CA HIS A 99 -22.45 3.07 1.56
C HIS A 99 -23.55 3.81 2.36
N THR A 100 -23.94 3.27 3.50
CA THR A 100 -24.95 3.84 4.40
C THR A 100 -24.38 4.80 5.45
N LEU A 101 -23.05 4.85 5.58
CA LEU A 101 -22.35 5.72 6.51
C LEU A 101 -21.80 6.95 5.78
N ASN A 102 -21.81 8.12 6.45
CA ASN A 102 -21.12 9.29 5.94
C ASN A 102 -19.58 9.11 5.95
N LEU A 103 -18.83 10.08 5.44
CA LEU A 103 -17.37 9.95 5.31
C LEU A 103 -16.67 9.86 6.68
N ILE A 104 -17.09 10.63 7.66
CA ILE A 104 -16.53 10.56 9.04
C ILE A 104 -16.73 9.16 9.61
N ASP A 105 -17.93 8.62 9.52
CA ASP A 105 -18.24 7.31 10.08
C ASP A 105 -17.54 6.18 9.32
N ASN A 106 -17.28 6.34 8.02
CA ASN A 106 -16.42 5.43 7.24
C ASN A 106 -14.99 5.36 7.79
N LEU A 107 -14.45 6.46 8.33
CA LEU A 107 -13.12 6.51 8.96
C LEU A 107 -13.14 6.08 10.42
N ARG A 108 -14.25 6.31 11.13
CA ARG A 108 -14.41 5.89 12.52
C ARG A 108 -14.32 4.37 12.68
N VAL A 109 -14.88 3.60 11.74
CA VAL A 109 -14.87 2.13 11.80
C VAL A 109 -13.44 1.57 11.88
N PRO A 110 -12.49 1.86 10.98
CA PRO A 110 -11.14 1.31 11.10
C PRO A 110 -10.39 1.81 12.35
N LEU A 111 -10.61 3.05 12.80
CA LEU A 111 -10.04 3.54 14.07
C LEU A 111 -10.52 2.71 15.26
N LEU A 112 -11.81 2.47 15.39
CA LEU A 112 -12.38 1.73 16.52
C LEU A 112 -12.01 0.24 16.48
N TYR A 113 -12.09 -0.41 15.32
CA TYR A 113 -11.93 -1.86 15.21
C TYR A 113 -10.50 -2.32 14.89
N THR A 114 -9.62 -1.41 14.50
CA THR A 114 -8.22 -1.74 14.24
C THR A 114 -7.30 -1.09 15.29
N VAL A 115 -7.35 0.24 15.45
CA VAL A 115 -6.44 0.96 16.34
C VAL A 115 -6.76 0.65 17.79
N ASN A 116 -8.01 0.80 18.22
CA ASN A 116 -8.42 0.49 19.59
C ASN A 116 -8.37 -1.03 19.93
N ALA A 117 -8.26 -1.90 18.93
CA ALA A 117 -8.06 -3.32 19.15
C ALA A 117 -6.59 -3.70 19.39
N ARG A 118 -5.65 -2.75 19.27
CA ARG A 118 -4.24 -2.97 19.59
C ARG A 118 -4.02 -2.95 21.11
N PRO A 119 -3.22 -3.86 21.67
CA PRO A 119 -2.90 -3.83 23.09
C PRO A 119 -2.30 -2.47 23.51
N GLY A 120 -2.86 -1.88 24.56
CA GLY A 120 -2.40 -0.59 25.09
C GLY A 120 -2.82 0.65 24.31
N HIS A 121 -3.60 0.50 23.25
CA HIS A 121 -4.17 1.61 22.48
C HIS A 121 -5.65 1.77 22.80
N HIS A 122 -6.04 2.98 23.19
CA HIS A 122 -7.44 3.34 23.39
C HIS A 122 -7.63 4.82 23.08
N LEU A 123 -8.25 5.11 21.95
CA LEU A 123 -8.64 6.47 21.57
C LEU A 123 -10.01 6.77 22.20
N SER A 124 -10.15 7.91 22.87
CA SER A 124 -11.45 8.43 23.28
C SER A 124 -12.30 8.84 22.08
N ASP A 125 -13.60 9.03 22.26
CA ASP A 125 -14.49 9.49 21.20
C ASP A 125 -14.06 10.84 20.60
N GLU A 126 -13.53 11.74 21.43
CA GLU A 126 -12.99 13.03 20.97
C GLU A 126 -11.73 12.84 20.11
N GLN A 127 -10.82 11.95 20.52
CA GLN A 127 -9.62 11.63 19.76
C GLN A 127 -9.96 10.95 18.44
N VAL A 128 -10.94 10.04 18.42
CA VAL A 128 -11.44 9.42 17.19
C VAL A 128 -12.03 10.48 16.27
N ALA A 129 -12.84 11.41 16.78
CA ALA A 129 -13.43 12.47 15.98
C ALA A 129 -12.37 13.43 15.39
N ALA A 130 -11.40 13.85 16.21
CA ALA A 130 -10.28 14.67 15.75
C ALA A 130 -9.47 13.95 14.66
N ARG A 131 -9.16 12.66 14.86
CA ARG A 131 -8.40 11.87 13.90
C ARG A 131 -9.15 11.68 12.56
N CYS A 132 -10.47 11.48 12.61
CA CYS A 132 -11.29 11.45 11.39
C CYS A 132 -11.23 12.78 10.62
N ALA A 133 -11.29 13.92 11.31
CA ALA A 133 -11.20 15.23 10.67
C ALA A 133 -9.83 15.46 10.02
N GLU A 134 -8.72 15.16 10.72
CA GLU A 134 -7.36 15.23 10.19
C GLU A 134 -7.18 14.37 8.93
N LEU A 135 -7.72 13.16 8.95
CA LEU A 135 -7.64 12.24 7.80
C LEU A 135 -8.42 12.75 6.58
N LEU A 136 -9.62 13.32 6.80
CA LEU A 136 -10.40 13.93 5.72
C LEU A 136 -9.68 15.16 5.14
N GLU A 137 -9.03 15.95 5.98
CA GLU A 137 -8.22 17.08 5.52
C GLU A 137 -6.99 16.61 4.72
N ALA A 138 -6.29 15.58 5.20
CA ALA A 138 -5.12 15.01 4.52
C ALA A 138 -5.43 14.54 3.09
N VAL A 139 -6.65 14.08 2.83
CA VAL A 139 -7.10 13.65 1.50
C VAL A 139 -7.96 14.69 0.76
N ALA A 140 -8.08 15.91 1.29
CA ALA A 140 -8.90 17.01 0.73
C ALA A 140 -10.38 16.62 0.54
N LEU A 141 -11.01 16.07 1.59
CA LEU A 141 -12.44 15.74 1.68
C LEU A 141 -13.13 16.32 2.93
N ALA A 142 -12.50 17.28 3.61
CA ALA A 142 -13.02 17.85 4.85
C ALA A 142 -14.39 18.52 4.67
N ASP A 143 -14.60 19.21 3.55
CA ASP A 143 -15.87 19.87 3.18
C ASP A 143 -17.02 18.88 2.93
N LYS A 144 -16.70 17.61 2.68
CA LYS A 144 -17.64 16.51 2.40
C LYS A 144 -17.83 15.54 3.55
N ALA A 145 -17.31 15.86 4.74
CA ALA A 145 -17.28 14.98 5.91
C ALA A 145 -18.63 14.31 6.25
N ARG A 146 -19.76 15.03 6.05
CA ARG A 146 -21.12 14.52 6.31
C ARG A 146 -21.84 13.96 5.07
N ARG A 147 -21.18 13.96 3.90
CA ARG A 147 -21.74 13.37 2.67
C ARG A 147 -21.70 11.85 2.73
N LEU A 148 -22.52 11.21 1.92
CA LEU A 148 -22.47 9.76 1.70
C LEU A 148 -21.51 9.42 0.55
N PRO A 149 -20.93 8.22 0.51
CA PRO A 149 -20.06 7.79 -0.58
C PRO A 149 -20.66 7.94 -1.98
N ARG A 150 -21.98 7.75 -2.13
CA ARG A 150 -22.69 7.93 -3.41
C ARG A 150 -22.65 9.37 -3.97
N ASP A 151 -22.34 10.36 -3.13
CA ASP A 151 -22.27 11.77 -3.51
C ASP A 151 -20.85 12.18 -3.97
N LEU A 152 -19.90 11.24 -3.99
CA LEU A 152 -18.51 11.46 -4.35
C LEU A 152 -18.28 11.20 -5.84
N THR A 153 -17.37 11.99 -6.43
CA THR A 153 -16.77 11.69 -7.73
C THR A 153 -15.85 10.46 -7.66
N GLN A 154 -15.39 9.97 -8.80
CA GLN A 154 -14.50 8.81 -8.84
C GLN A 154 -13.18 9.08 -8.09
N VAL A 155 -12.54 10.22 -8.30
CA VAL A 155 -11.30 10.58 -7.60
C VAL A 155 -11.52 10.76 -6.10
N GLU A 156 -12.63 11.34 -5.68
CA GLU A 156 -12.97 11.48 -4.26
C GLU A 156 -13.23 10.13 -3.59
N MET A 157 -13.82 9.19 -4.33
CA MET A 157 -13.99 7.82 -3.84
C MET A 157 -12.63 7.13 -3.62
N ARG A 158 -11.64 7.37 -4.51
CA ARG A 158 -10.26 6.89 -4.33
C ARG A 158 -9.60 7.52 -3.11
N LYS A 159 -9.79 8.84 -2.91
CA LYS A 159 -9.30 9.56 -1.72
C LYS A 159 -9.92 9.00 -0.44
N LEU A 160 -11.22 8.72 -0.43
CA LEU A 160 -11.89 8.09 0.73
C LEU A 160 -11.30 6.70 1.03
N GLU A 161 -11.04 5.88 0.00
CA GLU A 161 -10.45 4.55 0.20
C GLU A 161 -9.03 4.65 0.79
N LEU A 162 -8.21 5.58 0.31
CA LEU A 162 -6.89 5.86 0.90
C LEU A 162 -7.03 6.32 2.36
N ALA A 163 -7.96 7.24 2.66
CA ALA A 163 -8.20 7.69 4.02
C ALA A 163 -8.63 6.55 4.95
N ARG A 164 -9.48 5.62 4.48
CA ARG A 164 -9.90 4.45 5.25
C ARG A 164 -8.73 3.49 5.52
N ALA A 165 -7.85 3.29 4.55
CA ALA A 165 -6.64 2.50 4.74
C ALA A 165 -5.70 3.17 5.75
N VAL A 166 -5.52 4.49 5.68
CA VAL A 166 -4.69 5.27 6.62
C VAL A 166 -5.32 5.39 8.01
N ALA A 167 -6.65 5.34 8.12
CA ALA A 167 -7.35 5.29 9.42
C ALA A 167 -7.03 4.03 10.24
N THR A 168 -6.41 3.02 9.66
CA THR A 168 -5.83 1.90 10.41
C THR A 168 -4.48 2.24 11.06
N GLU A 169 -3.98 3.47 10.89
CA GLU A 169 -2.65 3.94 11.32
C GLU A 169 -1.53 3.00 10.88
N PRO A 170 -1.33 2.84 9.56
CA PRO A 170 -0.35 1.92 9.05
C PRO A 170 1.07 2.50 9.13
N ARG A 171 2.06 1.63 9.31
CA ARG A 171 3.48 1.92 9.08
C ARG A 171 3.87 1.65 7.62
N LEU A 172 3.17 0.69 6.98
CA LEU A 172 3.33 0.31 5.57
C LEU A 172 1.97 0.25 4.88
N LEU A 173 1.80 1.01 3.82
CA LEU A 173 0.61 1.04 2.97
C LEU A 173 0.93 0.50 1.58
N PHE A 174 0.23 -0.53 1.16
CA PHE A 174 0.16 -0.95 -0.25
C PHE A 174 -0.97 -0.18 -0.94
N ALA A 175 -0.61 0.76 -1.83
CA ALA A 175 -1.55 1.51 -2.67
C ALA A 175 -1.70 0.76 -4.01
N ASP A 176 -2.78 -0.02 -4.14
CA ASP A 176 -2.98 -0.96 -5.23
C ASP A 176 -3.98 -0.40 -6.25
N GLU A 177 -3.47 -0.06 -7.46
CA GLU A 177 -4.22 0.50 -8.58
C GLU A 177 -5.18 1.65 -8.18
N ALA A 178 -4.70 2.52 -7.28
CA ALA A 178 -5.49 3.63 -6.76
C ALA A 178 -5.89 4.67 -7.82
N MET A 179 -5.25 4.63 -9.00
CA MET A 179 -5.40 5.61 -10.08
C MET A 179 -6.11 5.05 -11.31
N ALA A 180 -6.57 3.80 -11.27
CA ALA A 180 -7.24 3.18 -12.42
C ALA A 180 -8.50 3.94 -12.83
N GLY A 181 -8.59 4.33 -14.12
CA GLY A 181 -9.72 5.03 -14.71
C GLY A 181 -9.79 6.53 -14.44
N LEU A 182 -8.77 7.12 -13.80
CA LEU A 182 -8.68 8.55 -13.55
C LEU A 182 -8.06 9.30 -14.73
N SER A 183 -8.45 10.56 -14.91
CA SER A 183 -7.81 11.51 -15.83
C SER A 183 -6.39 11.88 -15.35
N PRO A 184 -5.51 12.41 -16.23
CA PRO A 184 -4.16 12.81 -15.84
C PRO A 184 -4.11 13.80 -14.66
N SER A 185 -5.04 14.75 -14.59
CA SER A 185 -5.13 15.71 -13.47
C SER A 185 -5.55 15.04 -12.16
N GLU A 186 -6.50 14.11 -12.21
CA GLU A 186 -6.93 13.34 -11.04
C GLU A 186 -5.83 12.39 -10.54
N VAL A 187 -5.02 11.84 -11.45
CA VAL A 187 -3.82 11.05 -11.08
C VAL A 187 -2.85 11.92 -10.28
N GLU A 188 -2.60 13.16 -10.70
CA GLU A 188 -1.73 14.10 -9.96
C GLU A 188 -2.28 14.43 -8.57
N GLU A 189 -3.61 14.53 -8.41
CA GLU A 189 -4.24 14.71 -7.11
C GLU A 189 -3.97 13.52 -6.16
N ILE A 190 -4.10 12.29 -6.65
CA ILE A 190 -3.81 11.09 -5.85
C ILE A 190 -2.33 11.00 -5.49
N ILE A 191 -1.43 11.32 -6.43
CA ILE A 191 0.02 11.38 -6.15
C ILE A 191 0.31 12.39 -5.04
N ALA A 192 -0.29 13.58 -5.08
CA ALA A 192 -0.11 14.60 -4.05
C ALA A 192 -0.60 14.11 -2.68
N VAL A 193 -1.71 13.38 -2.61
CA VAL A 193 -2.19 12.73 -1.38
C VAL A 193 -1.17 11.71 -0.88
N LEU A 194 -0.69 10.79 -1.72
CA LEU A 194 0.27 9.76 -1.34
C LEU A 194 1.60 10.36 -0.85
N LEU A 195 2.09 11.42 -1.51
CA LEU A 195 3.31 12.14 -1.08
C LEU A 195 3.12 12.77 0.30
N ARG A 196 1.96 13.40 0.57
CA ARG A 196 1.62 13.97 1.87
C ARG A 196 1.58 12.89 2.97
N LEU A 197 0.96 11.75 2.69
CA LEU A 197 0.91 10.62 3.62
C LEU A 197 2.31 10.06 3.91
N ASN A 198 3.18 9.98 2.90
CA ASN A 198 4.57 9.57 3.10
C ASN A 198 5.35 10.57 3.94
N GLN A 199 5.17 11.88 3.74
CA GLN A 199 5.78 12.94 4.57
C GLN A 199 5.34 12.85 6.04
N GLN A 200 4.17 12.29 6.32
CA GLN A 200 3.70 11.98 7.67
C GLN A 200 4.32 10.69 8.26
N GLY A 201 5.26 10.06 7.55
CA GLY A 201 6.02 8.90 8.03
C GLY A 201 5.50 7.54 7.56
N ILE A 202 4.47 7.49 6.71
CA ILE A 202 3.94 6.21 6.19
C ILE A 202 4.86 5.73 5.05
N THR A 203 5.36 4.50 5.16
CA THR A 203 6.03 3.80 4.06
C THR A 203 5.00 3.38 3.03
N ILE A 204 5.26 3.62 1.73
CA ILE A 204 4.25 3.34 0.71
C ILE A 204 4.83 2.50 -0.43
N VAL A 205 4.16 1.40 -0.75
CA VAL A 205 4.37 0.63 -1.97
C VAL A 205 3.23 0.94 -2.92
N LEU A 206 3.56 1.60 -4.03
CA LEU A 206 2.62 1.93 -5.09
C LEU A 206 2.64 0.83 -6.15
N ILE A 207 1.50 0.17 -6.36
CA ILE A 207 1.30 -0.83 -7.41
C ILE A 207 0.49 -0.17 -8.52
N GLU A 208 1.13 0.15 -9.64
CA GLU A 208 0.49 0.86 -10.74
C GLU A 208 1.07 0.45 -12.09
N HIS A 209 0.30 0.68 -13.13
CA HIS A 209 0.71 0.51 -14.53
C HIS A 209 0.87 1.85 -15.26
N ILE A 210 0.48 2.97 -14.65
CA ILE A 210 0.66 4.32 -15.19
C ILE A 210 2.08 4.78 -14.90
N MET A 211 3.01 4.55 -15.85
CA MET A 211 4.44 4.80 -15.64
C MET A 211 4.76 6.22 -15.19
N ARG A 212 4.06 7.24 -15.71
CA ARG A 212 4.23 8.64 -15.28
C ARG A 212 3.98 8.78 -13.76
N ALA A 213 2.93 8.16 -13.25
CA ALA A 213 2.60 8.18 -11.82
C ALA A 213 3.68 7.48 -10.99
N VAL A 214 4.10 6.29 -11.42
CA VAL A 214 5.15 5.51 -10.76
C VAL A 214 6.45 6.29 -10.69
N MET A 215 6.90 6.87 -11.81
CA MET A 215 8.16 7.63 -11.90
C MET A 215 8.14 8.92 -11.07
N SER A 216 7.00 9.59 -10.95
CA SER A 216 6.88 10.82 -10.16
C SER A 216 6.80 10.56 -8.65
N PHE A 217 6.28 9.42 -8.26
CA PHE A 217 6.11 9.07 -6.84
C PHE A 217 7.29 8.30 -6.26
N SER A 218 7.82 7.30 -6.97
CA SER A 218 8.72 6.30 -6.41
C SER A 218 10.17 6.77 -6.37
N THR A 219 10.87 6.42 -5.29
CA THR A 219 12.33 6.58 -5.16
C THR A 219 13.08 5.31 -5.51
N ARG A 220 12.37 4.17 -5.58
CA ARG A 220 12.90 2.86 -5.95
C ARG A 220 11.82 2.07 -6.68
N LEU A 221 12.21 1.26 -7.66
CA LEU A 221 11.33 0.36 -8.39
C LEU A 221 11.70 -1.10 -8.15
N LEU A 222 10.67 -1.92 -7.99
CA LEU A 222 10.72 -3.37 -8.03
C LEU A 222 9.94 -3.83 -9.27
N VAL A 223 10.56 -4.68 -10.08
CA VAL A 223 9.93 -5.21 -11.30
C VAL A 223 9.71 -6.69 -11.18
N LEU A 224 8.45 -7.10 -11.36
CA LEU A 224 8.05 -8.51 -11.41
C LEU A 224 7.70 -8.90 -12.84
N VAL A 225 8.24 -10.04 -13.29
CA VAL A 225 7.89 -10.68 -14.57
C VAL A 225 7.76 -12.18 -14.34
N ALA A 226 6.68 -12.78 -14.80
CA ALA A 226 6.43 -14.23 -14.70
C ALA A 226 6.70 -14.82 -13.29
N GLY A 227 6.33 -14.10 -12.26
CA GLY A 227 6.49 -14.54 -10.87
C GLY A 227 7.89 -14.36 -10.27
N GLN A 228 8.82 -13.73 -10.99
CA GLN A 228 10.18 -13.46 -10.54
C GLN A 228 10.47 -11.96 -10.45
N LYS A 229 11.32 -11.55 -9.49
CA LYS A 229 11.84 -10.20 -9.41
C LYS A 229 13.05 -10.05 -10.33
N ILE A 230 12.88 -9.32 -11.44
CA ILE A 230 13.94 -9.15 -12.46
C ILE A 230 14.77 -7.88 -12.26
N ALA A 231 14.23 -6.87 -11.59
CA ALA A 231 14.96 -5.63 -11.31
C ALA A 231 14.53 -5.03 -9.97
N ASP A 232 15.47 -4.29 -9.37
CA ASP A 232 15.31 -3.63 -8.07
C ASP A 232 16.35 -2.51 -7.98
N GLY A 233 15.92 -1.23 -7.97
CA GLY A 233 16.85 -0.11 -7.96
C GLY A 233 16.20 1.24 -8.24
N LEU A 234 17.03 2.23 -8.58
CA LEU A 234 16.56 3.58 -8.91
C LEU A 234 15.67 3.56 -10.16
N PRO A 235 14.57 4.34 -10.20
CA PRO A 235 13.61 4.29 -11.30
C PRO A 235 14.25 4.46 -12.68
N GLN A 236 15.20 5.37 -12.82
CA GLN A 236 15.87 5.65 -14.11
C GLN A 236 16.80 4.53 -14.55
N GLU A 237 17.42 3.81 -13.62
CA GLU A 237 18.30 2.66 -13.92
C GLU A 237 17.46 1.44 -14.30
N VAL A 238 16.41 1.17 -13.52
CA VAL A 238 15.49 0.05 -13.77
C VAL A 238 14.82 0.18 -15.13
N MET A 239 14.39 1.38 -15.51
CA MET A 239 13.74 1.63 -16.80
C MET A 239 14.68 1.51 -18.01
N ARG A 240 16.01 1.53 -17.79
CA ARG A 240 17.04 1.30 -18.83
C ARG A 240 17.53 -0.15 -18.89
N ASN A 241 17.03 -1.00 -17.99
CA ASN A 241 17.40 -2.41 -17.99
C ASN A 241 16.79 -3.11 -19.22
N PRO A 242 17.60 -3.74 -20.11
CA PRO A 242 17.11 -4.40 -21.32
C PRO A 242 16.08 -5.51 -21.03
N GLU A 243 16.17 -6.17 -19.90
CA GLU A 243 15.23 -7.21 -19.49
C GLU A 243 13.86 -6.61 -19.13
N VAL A 244 13.86 -5.45 -18.47
CA VAL A 244 12.64 -4.68 -18.17
C VAL A 244 12.02 -4.15 -19.46
N GLU A 245 12.82 -3.56 -20.38
CA GLU A 245 12.33 -3.07 -21.66
C GLU A 245 11.66 -4.19 -22.46
N ARG A 246 12.30 -5.35 -22.60
CA ARG A 246 11.71 -6.52 -23.30
C ARG A 246 10.40 -6.98 -22.67
N ALA A 247 10.31 -7.01 -21.35
CA ALA A 247 9.10 -7.44 -20.64
C ALA A 247 7.88 -6.52 -20.90
N TYR A 248 8.12 -5.24 -21.23
CA TYR A 248 7.06 -4.26 -21.52
C TYR A 248 6.78 -4.11 -23.03
N LEU A 249 7.77 -4.32 -23.89
CA LEU A 249 7.63 -4.22 -25.34
C LEU A 249 7.10 -5.49 -26.00
N GLY A 250 7.16 -6.63 -25.31
CA GLY A 250 6.58 -7.90 -25.79
C GLY A 250 7.43 -8.60 -26.84
N GLU A 251 8.77 -8.40 -26.85
CA GLU A 251 9.72 -9.15 -27.68
C GLU A 251 10.35 -10.32 -26.91
#